data_f6797892fb5a88fe5868a45871247e1d
#
_entry.id   f6797892fb5a88fe5868a45871247e1d
#
_cell.length_a   1.000
_cell.length_b   1.000
_cell.length_c   1.000
_cell.angle_alpha   90.00
_cell.angle_beta   90.00
_cell.angle_gamma   90.00
#
_symmetry.space_group_name_H-M   'P 1'
#
loop_
_entity.id
_entity.type
_entity.pdbx_description
1 polymer ?
#
loop_
_entity_poly.entity_id
_entity_poly.type
_entity_poly.pdbx_seq_one_letter_code
_entity_poly.pdbx_strand_id
1 'polypeptide(L)'
;VIVGSGPDGPVVAHAPVLLAARTLRFHLSAANALCPVLRERPRALAVVTGPDAYVSPDWYAAADQVPTWNYLSVEAEGPVRVLQRVETAALLDDLAAHFEVGLAPKPPWTRAKMTPARFEAMLGAIVGYKMRVERLAGTTKLSQNKPPDEIARVAARLAERLDEGSRGIAALMNASDGRGLG
;
A
#
# COMPACT_ATOMS: atom_id res chain seq x y z
N VAL A 1 -3.69 3.81 0.80
CA VAL A 1 -4.89 4.61 1.14
C VAL A 1 -5.18 4.44 2.62
N ILE A 2 -5.55 5.53 3.32
CA ILE A 2 -5.98 5.52 4.73
C ILE A 2 -7.45 5.97 4.76
N VAL A 3 -8.27 5.22 5.48
CA VAL A 3 -9.72 5.45 5.57
C VAL A 3 -10.10 5.61 7.05
N GLY A 4 -10.86 6.64 7.37
CA GLY A 4 -11.50 6.84 8.67
C GLY A 4 -13.01 6.98 8.52
N SER A 5 -13.75 6.70 9.59
CA SER A 5 -15.21 6.78 9.62
C SER A 5 -15.66 8.16 10.13
N GLY A 6 -15.99 9.07 9.22
CA GLY A 6 -16.57 10.36 9.55
C GLY A 6 -18.06 10.28 9.91
N PRO A 7 -18.66 11.38 10.35
CA PRO A 7 -20.09 11.42 10.68
C PRO A 7 -20.98 11.18 9.46
N ASP A 8 -20.57 11.67 8.30
CA ASP A 8 -21.33 11.61 7.04
C ASP A 8 -20.83 10.47 6.11
N GLY A 9 -19.98 9.58 6.62
CA GLY A 9 -19.44 8.45 5.86
C GLY A 9 -17.91 8.35 5.90
N PRO A 10 -17.34 7.45 5.07
CA PRO A 10 -15.90 7.26 5.02
C PRO A 10 -15.16 8.49 4.49
N VAL A 11 -14.05 8.86 5.12
CA VAL A 11 -13.12 9.89 4.67
C VAL A 11 -11.80 9.23 4.29
N VAL A 12 -11.26 9.59 3.13
CA VAL A 12 -10.10 8.93 2.51
C VAL A 12 -8.93 9.90 2.40
N ALA A 13 -7.73 9.42 2.71
CA ALA A 13 -6.47 10.12 2.45
C ALA A 13 -5.46 9.20 1.77
N HIS A 14 -4.63 9.77 0.90
CA HIS A 14 -3.48 9.08 0.30
C HIS A 14 -2.21 9.51 1.03
N ALA A 15 -1.47 8.56 1.55
CA ALA A 15 -0.21 8.83 2.24
C ALA A 15 0.75 7.64 2.08
N PRO A 16 2.07 7.89 2.00
CA PRO A 16 3.05 6.84 2.17
C PRO A 16 2.98 6.31 3.60
N VAL A 17 3.21 5.02 3.75
CA VAL A 17 3.17 4.35 5.06
C VAL A 17 4.46 3.59 5.31
N LEU A 18 4.89 3.55 6.56
CA LEU A 18 5.95 2.65 7.04
C LEU A 18 5.35 1.64 8.01
N LEU A 19 5.52 0.37 7.70
CA LEU A 19 5.13 -0.73 8.57
C LEU A 19 6.37 -1.33 9.23
N ALA A 20 6.38 -1.38 10.55
CA ALA A 20 7.39 -2.07 11.34
C ALA A 20 6.71 -2.89 12.42
N ALA A 21 6.94 -4.20 12.41
CA ALA A 21 6.21 -5.15 13.24
C ALA A 21 4.69 -4.97 13.08
N ARG A 22 3.97 -4.66 14.15
CA ARG A 22 2.52 -4.38 14.13
C ARG A 22 2.19 -2.89 14.28
N THR A 23 3.06 -2.04 13.77
CA THR A 23 2.89 -0.59 13.83
C THR A 23 3.01 0.02 12.44
N LEU A 24 1.98 0.74 12.02
CA LEU A 24 1.96 1.51 10.79
C LEU A 24 2.05 3.00 11.13
N ARG A 25 2.98 3.72 10.48
CA ARG A 25 3.18 5.16 10.66
C ARG A 25 2.98 5.88 9.34
N PHE A 26 2.34 7.04 9.41
CA PHE A 26 2.09 7.92 8.26
C PHE A 26 1.94 9.37 8.71
N HIS A 27 1.93 10.31 7.77
CA HIS A 27 1.59 11.69 8.04
C HIS A 27 0.62 12.23 7.00
N LEU A 28 -0.13 13.25 7.38
CA LEU A 28 -1.07 13.97 6.54
C LEU A 28 -0.79 15.47 6.63
N SER A 29 -1.19 16.23 5.62
CA SER A 29 -1.31 17.69 5.77
C SER A 29 -2.27 18.01 6.92
N ALA A 30 -1.97 19.00 7.73
CA ALA A 30 -2.85 19.43 8.81
C ALA A 30 -4.24 19.89 8.32
N ALA A 31 -4.33 20.32 7.03
CA ALA A 31 -5.58 20.68 6.37
C ALA A 31 -6.34 19.48 5.78
N ASN A 32 -5.82 18.25 5.90
CA ASN A 32 -6.49 17.06 5.35
C ASN A 32 -7.77 16.75 6.11
N ALA A 33 -8.86 16.49 5.37
CA ALA A 33 -10.19 16.19 5.93
C ALA A 33 -10.21 14.97 6.88
N LEU A 34 -9.25 14.07 6.77
CA LEU A 34 -9.15 12.92 7.65
C LEU A 34 -8.62 13.30 9.06
N CYS A 35 -7.91 14.42 9.21
CA CYS A 35 -7.34 14.82 10.50
C CYS A 35 -8.39 15.05 11.60
N PRO A 36 -9.47 15.82 11.38
CA PRO A 36 -10.54 15.95 12.38
C PRO A 36 -11.23 14.61 12.67
N VAL A 37 -11.46 13.78 11.67
CA VAL A 37 -12.08 12.45 11.84
C VAL A 37 -11.25 11.57 12.76
N LEU A 38 -9.92 11.48 12.55
CA LEU A 38 -9.03 10.67 13.38
C LEU A 38 -8.84 11.24 14.80
N ARG A 39 -9.13 12.53 15.00
CA ARG A 39 -9.13 13.14 16.35
C ARG A 39 -10.34 12.72 17.16
N GLU A 40 -11.51 12.67 16.52
CA GLU A 40 -12.78 12.31 17.17
C GLU A 40 -12.95 10.79 17.29
N ARG A 41 -12.56 10.09 16.24
CA ARG A 41 -12.68 8.62 16.12
C ARG A 41 -11.30 8.04 15.75
N PRO A 42 -10.45 7.80 16.75
CA PRO A 42 -9.06 7.44 16.55
C PRO A 42 -8.88 5.97 16.11
N ARG A 43 -9.49 5.61 14.99
CA ARG A 43 -9.37 4.30 14.36
C ARG A 43 -9.34 4.47 12.83
N ALA A 44 -8.49 3.70 12.15
CA ALA A 44 -8.36 3.75 10.71
C ALA A 44 -8.20 2.36 10.11
N LEU A 45 -8.56 2.27 8.82
CA LEU A 45 -8.22 1.19 7.92
C LEU A 45 -7.17 1.71 6.91
N ALA A 46 -6.03 1.06 6.84
CA ALA A 46 -5.05 1.27 5.79
C ALA A 46 -5.22 0.17 4.73
N VAL A 47 -5.36 0.56 3.47
CA VAL A 47 -5.42 -0.35 2.33
C VAL A 47 -4.21 -0.11 1.44
N VAL A 48 -3.45 -1.17 1.19
CA VAL A 48 -2.32 -1.17 0.25
C VAL A 48 -2.68 -2.15 -0.87
N THR A 49 -2.75 -1.63 -2.09
CA THR A 49 -2.95 -2.44 -3.29
C THR A 49 -1.61 -2.77 -3.91
N GLY A 50 -1.46 -4.02 -4.32
CA GLY A 50 -0.35 -4.48 -5.15
C GLY A 50 -0.71 -4.38 -6.63
N PRO A 51 -0.01 -5.13 -7.51
CA PRO A 51 -0.37 -5.23 -8.92
C PRO A 51 -1.75 -5.84 -9.07
N ASP A 52 -2.43 -5.45 -10.15
CA ASP A 52 -3.73 -5.97 -10.53
C ASP A 52 -3.86 -6.07 -12.05
N ALA A 53 -4.69 -6.99 -12.55
CA ALA A 53 -4.92 -7.17 -13.96
C ALA A 53 -6.27 -7.81 -14.27
N TYR A 54 -6.88 -7.37 -15.36
CA TYR A 54 -8.00 -8.06 -15.99
C TYR A 54 -7.51 -9.34 -16.65
N VAL A 55 -8.28 -10.42 -16.50
CA VAL A 55 -8.05 -11.73 -17.14
C VAL A 55 -9.19 -12.04 -18.09
N SER A 56 -8.88 -12.13 -19.37
CA SER A 56 -9.85 -12.51 -20.41
C SER A 56 -10.17 -14.00 -20.33
N PRO A 57 -11.44 -14.40 -20.49
CA PRO A 57 -11.82 -15.79 -20.62
C PRO A 57 -11.21 -16.46 -21.86
N ASP A 58 -10.89 -15.70 -22.90
CA ASP A 58 -10.30 -16.21 -24.15
C ASP A 58 -8.85 -16.73 -23.99
N TRP A 59 -8.24 -16.46 -22.84
CA TRP A 59 -6.89 -16.95 -22.55
C TRP A 59 -6.86 -18.35 -21.95
N TYR A 60 -8.03 -18.87 -21.53
CA TYR A 60 -8.19 -20.24 -21.10
C TYR A 60 -8.43 -21.18 -22.32
N ALA A 61 -8.02 -22.43 -22.22
CA ALA A 61 -8.35 -23.44 -23.21
C ALA A 61 -9.72 -24.08 -22.96
N ALA A 62 -10.15 -24.12 -21.70
CA ALA A 62 -11.43 -24.67 -21.30
C ALA A 62 -12.60 -23.77 -21.76
N ALA A 63 -13.70 -24.38 -22.16
CA ALA A 63 -14.95 -23.69 -22.46
C ALA A 63 -15.62 -23.13 -21.20
N ASP A 64 -16.62 -22.28 -21.41
CA ASP A 64 -17.50 -21.72 -20.34
C ASP A 64 -16.75 -20.94 -19.25
N GLN A 65 -15.70 -20.23 -19.66
CA GLN A 65 -14.96 -19.34 -18.79
C GLN A 65 -15.63 -17.97 -18.72
N VAL A 66 -15.40 -17.26 -17.61
CA VAL A 66 -15.88 -15.90 -17.38
C VAL A 66 -14.70 -14.95 -17.14
N PRO A 67 -14.84 -13.65 -17.49
CA PRO A 67 -13.82 -12.67 -17.19
C PRO A 67 -13.63 -12.52 -15.67
N THR A 68 -12.41 -12.24 -15.28
CA THR A 68 -12.08 -12.01 -13.88
C THR A 68 -11.01 -10.94 -13.72
N TRP A 69 -10.73 -10.59 -12.47
CA TRP A 69 -9.65 -9.68 -12.09
C TRP A 69 -8.73 -10.40 -11.10
N ASN A 70 -7.44 -10.43 -11.38
CA ASN A 70 -6.42 -10.88 -10.45
C ASN A 70 -5.81 -9.66 -9.76
N TYR A 71 -5.56 -9.74 -8.46
CA TYR A 71 -5.04 -8.64 -7.67
C TYR A 71 -4.45 -9.09 -6.34
N LEU A 72 -3.64 -8.21 -5.76
CA LEU A 72 -3.20 -8.30 -4.38
C LEU A 72 -3.69 -7.08 -3.60
N SER A 73 -4.11 -7.30 -2.37
CA SER A 73 -4.37 -6.23 -1.42
C SER A 73 -4.01 -6.63 0.00
N VAL A 74 -3.61 -5.66 0.79
CA VAL A 74 -3.40 -5.81 2.23
C VAL A 74 -4.21 -4.75 2.95
N GLU A 75 -4.96 -5.18 3.95
CA GLU A 75 -5.76 -4.34 4.82
C GLU A 75 -5.20 -4.42 6.24
N ALA A 76 -4.88 -3.27 6.80
CA ALA A 76 -4.44 -3.14 8.18
C ALA A 76 -5.38 -2.20 8.93
N GLU A 77 -5.93 -2.65 10.05
CA GLU A 77 -6.88 -1.88 10.84
C GLU A 77 -6.45 -1.79 12.29
N GLY A 78 -6.70 -0.65 12.92
CA GLY A 78 -6.43 -0.49 14.33
C GLY A 78 -6.60 0.94 14.85
N PRO A 79 -6.40 1.11 16.16
CA PRO A 79 -6.44 2.43 16.79
C PRO A 79 -5.25 3.27 16.33
N VAL A 80 -5.51 4.55 16.15
CA VAL A 80 -4.56 5.55 15.69
C VAL A 80 -4.33 6.57 16.82
N ARG A 81 -3.07 6.98 17.00
CA ARG A 81 -2.73 8.14 17.81
C ARG A 81 -1.95 9.18 17.01
N VAL A 82 -2.10 10.42 17.38
CA VAL A 82 -1.26 11.51 16.87
C VAL A 82 0.16 11.35 17.44
N LEU A 83 1.15 11.56 16.60
CA LEU A 83 2.55 11.62 16.99
C LEU A 83 2.90 12.98 17.56
N GLN A 84 3.77 13.00 18.54
CA GLN A 84 4.39 14.25 19.00
C GLN A 84 5.34 14.81 17.92
N ARG A 85 5.68 16.08 18.05
CA ARG A 85 6.53 16.77 17.07
C ARG A 85 7.86 16.05 16.80
N VAL A 86 8.55 15.58 17.83
CA VAL A 86 9.78 14.82 17.71
C VAL A 86 9.58 13.47 17.01
N GLU A 87 8.50 12.77 17.31
CA GLU A 87 8.14 11.50 16.65
C GLU A 87 7.78 11.72 15.18
N THR A 88 7.09 12.83 14.86
CA THR A 88 6.76 13.18 13.46
C THR A 88 8.02 13.50 12.68
N ALA A 89 8.99 14.23 13.26
CA ALA A 89 10.27 14.49 12.62
C ALA A 89 11.04 13.19 12.34
N ALA A 90 11.08 12.27 13.31
CA ALA A 90 11.71 10.96 13.13
C ALA A 90 10.99 10.12 12.04
N LEU A 91 9.67 10.17 11.97
CA LEU A 91 8.93 9.52 10.89
C LEU A 91 9.33 10.04 9.51
N LEU A 92 9.53 11.35 9.35
CA LEU A 92 9.97 11.93 8.07
C LEU A 92 11.38 11.48 7.69
N ASP A 93 12.27 11.38 8.66
CA ASP A 93 13.63 10.86 8.44
C ASP A 93 13.59 9.39 8.00
N ASP A 94 12.76 8.56 8.66
CA ASP A 94 12.60 7.16 8.33
C ASP A 94 11.96 6.96 6.95
N LEU A 95 10.95 7.77 6.58
CA LEU A 95 10.35 7.76 5.25
C LEU A 95 11.39 8.12 4.18
N ALA A 96 12.14 9.21 4.40
CA ALA A 96 13.20 9.62 3.48
C ALA A 96 14.23 8.50 3.31
N ALA A 97 14.75 7.95 4.40
CA ALA A 97 15.73 6.87 4.36
C ALA A 97 15.21 5.64 3.58
N HIS A 98 13.95 5.25 3.83
CA HIS A 98 13.33 4.10 3.17
C HIS A 98 13.23 4.26 1.64
N PHE A 99 12.75 5.40 1.17
CA PHE A 99 12.53 5.60 -0.27
C PHE A 99 13.81 6.02 -1.01
N GLU A 100 14.75 6.67 -0.36
CA GLU A 100 16.03 7.09 -0.96
C GLU A 100 16.94 5.89 -1.31
N VAL A 101 16.80 4.75 -0.63
CA VAL A 101 17.57 3.54 -0.95
C VAL A 101 17.35 3.10 -2.41
N GLY A 102 16.14 3.21 -2.92
CA GLY A 102 15.80 2.85 -4.32
C GLY A 102 16.36 3.80 -5.37
N LEU A 103 16.96 4.92 -4.97
CA LEU A 103 17.49 5.96 -5.88
C LEU A 103 19.02 5.93 -6.03
N ALA A 104 19.67 4.86 -5.57
CA ALA A 104 21.11 4.67 -5.80
C ALA A 104 21.45 4.70 -7.31
N PRO A 105 22.63 5.20 -7.75
CA PRO A 105 23.79 5.59 -6.94
C PRO A 105 23.78 7.04 -6.41
N LYS A 106 22.68 7.76 -6.54
CA LYS A 106 22.56 9.13 -6.00
C LYS A 106 22.77 9.11 -4.47
N PRO A 107 23.56 10.04 -3.88
CA PRO A 107 23.63 10.18 -2.44
C PRO A 107 22.25 10.44 -1.83
N PRO A 108 21.86 9.75 -0.76
CA PRO A 108 20.53 9.92 -0.15
C PRO A 108 20.24 11.37 0.23
N TRP A 109 19.02 11.78 0.06
CA TRP A 109 18.52 13.02 0.63
C TRP A 109 18.35 12.83 2.15
N THR A 110 18.78 13.82 2.92
CA THR A 110 18.57 13.87 4.36
C THR A 110 18.10 15.25 4.78
N ARG A 111 17.43 15.34 5.90
CA ARG A 111 16.97 16.59 6.51
C ARG A 111 18.10 17.61 6.70
N ALA A 112 19.35 17.18 6.86
CA ALA A 112 20.51 18.07 6.98
C ALA A 112 20.71 18.98 5.75
N LYS A 113 20.09 18.67 4.61
CA LYS A 113 20.10 19.53 3.41
C LYS A 113 19.10 20.70 3.48
N MET A 114 18.29 20.78 4.54
CA MET A 114 17.35 21.88 4.79
C MET A 114 17.88 22.81 5.87
N THR A 115 17.52 24.10 5.79
CA THR A 115 17.71 24.99 6.93
C THR A 115 16.76 24.59 8.08
N PRO A 116 17.21 24.66 9.35
CA PRO A 116 16.36 24.29 10.48
C PRO A 116 15.01 25.04 10.51
N ALA A 117 15.04 26.35 10.27
CA ALA A 117 13.83 27.18 10.26
C ALA A 117 12.80 26.73 9.21
N ARG A 118 13.27 26.36 8.01
CA ARG A 118 12.40 25.84 6.93
C ARG A 118 11.80 24.49 7.30
N PHE A 119 12.61 23.59 7.85
CA PHE A 119 12.11 22.29 8.31
C PHE A 119 11.04 22.47 9.40
N GLU A 120 11.30 23.30 10.41
CA GLU A 120 10.36 23.55 11.49
C GLU A 120 9.03 24.15 11.02
N ALA A 121 9.06 25.07 10.05
CA ALA A 121 7.86 25.63 9.45
C ALA A 121 7.05 24.56 8.71
N MET A 122 7.70 23.70 7.92
CA MET A 122 7.04 22.62 7.19
C MET A 122 6.50 21.52 8.11
N LEU A 123 7.23 21.19 9.18
CA LEU A 123 6.79 20.23 10.19
C LEU A 123 5.50 20.68 10.89
N GLY A 124 5.31 22.00 11.05
CA GLY A 124 4.07 22.57 11.61
C GLY A 124 2.83 22.43 10.71
N ALA A 125 3.03 22.18 9.41
CA ALA A 125 1.94 22.03 8.44
C ALA A 125 1.43 20.59 8.27
N ILE A 126 1.97 19.63 9.03
CA ILE A 126 1.62 18.22 8.96
C ILE A 126 1.26 17.65 10.33
N VAL A 127 0.51 16.54 10.32
CA VAL A 127 0.20 15.74 11.50
C VAL A 127 0.69 14.33 11.26
N GLY A 128 1.59 13.86 12.12
CA GLY A 128 2.07 12.48 12.14
C GLY A 128 1.12 11.57 12.91
N TYR A 129 0.99 10.33 12.46
CA TYR A 129 0.14 9.32 13.05
C TYR A 129 0.87 7.99 13.23
N LYS A 130 0.49 7.27 14.28
CA LYS A 130 0.89 5.89 14.54
C LYS A 130 -0.35 5.03 14.77
N MET A 131 -0.51 3.99 13.97
CA MET A 131 -1.56 2.99 14.10
C MET A 131 -0.98 1.69 14.67
N ARG A 132 -1.59 1.15 15.71
CA ARG A 132 -1.31 -0.21 16.18
C ARG A 132 -2.20 -1.17 15.39
N VAL A 133 -1.59 -2.03 14.59
CA VAL A 133 -2.31 -2.98 13.74
C VAL A 133 -2.90 -4.10 14.60
N GLU A 134 -4.21 -4.13 14.73
CA GLU A 134 -4.98 -5.15 15.43
C GLU A 134 -5.46 -6.24 14.48
N ARG A 135 -5.95 -5.85 13.30
CA ARG A 135 -6.34 -6.75 12.22
C ARG A 135 -5.44 -6.51 11.01
N LEU A 136 -4.92 -7.59 10.47
CA LEU A 136 -4.20 -7.60 9.19
C LEU A 136 -4.84 -8.69 8.32
N ALA A 137 -5.31 -8.31 7.15
CA ALA A 137 -5.89 -9.22 6.16
C ALA A 137 -5.18 -9.02 4.82
N GLY A 138 -4.90 -10.11 4.14
CA GLY A 138 -4.35 -10.09 2.78
C GLY A 138 -5.28 -10.82 1.83
N THR A 139 -5.44 -10.30 0.63
CA THR A 139 -6.09 -10.98 -0.47
C THR A 139 -5.08 -11.18 -1.59
N THR A 140 -4.88 -12.43 -1.97
CA THR A 140 -4.09 -12.82 -3.12
C THR A 140 -4.99 -13.61 -4.06
N LYS A 141 -5.42 -12.98 -5.15
CA LYS A 141 -6.23 -13.62 -6.18
C LYS A 141 -5.41 -13.71 -7.47
N LEU A 142 -5.00 -14.93 -7.81
CA LEU A 142 -4.11 -15.24 -8.93
C LEU A 142 -4.62 -16.42 -9.77
N SER A 143 -5.95 -16.61 -9.82
CA SER A 143 -6.59 -17.77 -10.49
C SER A 143 -6.20 -19.13 -9.91
N GLN A 144 -5.89 -19.21 -8.61
CA GLN A 144 -5.40 -20.43 -7.94
C GLN A 144 -6.36 -21.63 -7.99
N ASN A 145 -7.63 -21.37 -8.32
CA ASN A 145 -8.66 -22.37 -8.50
C ASN A 145 -8.65 -23.04 -9.89
N LYS A 146 -7.72 -22.65 -10.77
CA LYS A 146 -7.58 -23.19 -12.12
C LYS A 146 -6.47 -24.25 -12.17
N PRO A 147 -6.52 -25.17 -13.18
CA PRO A 147 -5.43 -26.10 -13.43
C PRO A 147 -4.11 -25.37 -13.75
N PRO A 148 -2.94 -25.97 -13.44
CA PRO A 148 -1.64 -25.33 -13.64
C PRO A 148 -1.36 -24.88 -15.09
N ASP A 149 -1.78 -25.66 -16.07
CA ASP A 149 -1.63 -25.33 -17.49
C ASP A 149 -2.45 -24.09 -17.89
N GLU A 150 -3.64 -23.93 -17.32
CA GLU A 150 -4.48 -22.73 -17.52
C GLU A 150 -3.88 -21.51 -16.84
N ILE A 151 -3.34 -21.66 -15.63
CA ILE A 151 -2.61 -20.60 -14.93
C ILE A 151 -1.41 -20.14 -15.77
N ALA A 152 -0.63 -21.08 -16.29
CA ALA A 152 0.54 -20.78 -17.13
C ALA A 152 0.15 -20.03 -18.41
N ARG A 153 -0.96 -20.41 -19.07
CA ARG A 153 -1.48 -19.70 -20.26
C ARG A 153 -1.82 -18.25 -19.96
N VAL A 154 -2.58 -18.02 -18.87
CA VAL A 154 -2.96 -16.67 -18.45
C VAL A 154 -1.72 -15.85 -18.08
N ALA A 155 -0.78 -16.42 -17.34
CA ALA A 155 0.46 -15.75 -16.97
C ALA A 155 1.29 -15.34 -18.21
N ALA A 156 1.38 -16.21 -19.23
CA ALA A 156 2.06 -15.89 -20.48
C ALA A 156 1.41 -14.69 -21.20
N ARG A 157 0.07 -14.66 -21.29
CA ARG A 157 -0.65 -13.55 -21.93
C ARG A 157 -0.52 -12.23 -21.16
N LEU A 158 -0.53 -12.28 -19.84
CA LEU A 158 -0.29 -11.12 -19.00
C LEU A 158 1.14 -10.58 -19.13
N ALA A 159 2.13 -11.47 -19.29
CA ALA A 159 3.54 -11.08 -19.46
C ALA A 159 3.79 -10.32 -20.78
N GLU A 160 3.00 -10.59 -21.83
CA GLU A 160 3.08 -9.91 -23.14
C GLU A 160 2.54 -8.46 -23.09
N ARG A 161 1.78 -8.09 -22.03
CA ARG A 161 1.21 -6.76 -21.91
C ARG A 161 2.25 -5.71 -21.51
N LEU A 162 1.99 -4.46 -21.89
CA LEU A 162 2.92 -3.35 -21.64
C LEU A 162 2.73 -2.71 -20.24
N ASP A 163 1.57 -2.91 -19.63
CA ASP A 163 1.28 -2.32 -18.32
C ASP A 163 1.96 -3.08 -17.17
N GLU A 164 2.39 -2.34 -16.15
CA GLU A 164 3.12 -2.89 -15.00
C GLU A 164 2.27 -3.84 -14.15
N GLY A 165 0.97 -3.55 -14.02
CA GLY A 165 0.04 -4.38 -13.26
C GLY A 165 -0.01 -5.80 -13.83
N SER A 166 -0.27 -5.95 -15.14
CA SER A 166 -0.31 -7.23 -15.83
C SER A 166 1.00 -8.01 -15.69
N ARG A 167 2.15 -7.35 -15.90
CA ARG A 167 3.46 -8.01 -15.74
C ARG A 167 3.74 -8.42 -14.29
N GLY A 168 3.32 -7.59 -13.35
CA GLY A 168 3.42 -7.90 -11.92
C GLY A 168 2.60 -9.13 -11.54
N ILE A 169 1.35 -9.23 -12.02
CA ILE A 169 0.50 -10.41 -11.82
C ILE A 169 1.10 -11.64 -12.49
N ALA A 170 1.60 -11.54 -13.73
CA ALA A 170 2.24 -12.66 -14.43
C ALA A 170 3.43 -13.23 -13.64
N ALA A 171 4.28 -12.35 -13.11
CA ALA A 171 5.43 -12.75 -12.29
C ALA A 171 4.99 -13.49 -11.01
N LEU A 172 3.93 -13.02 -10.35
CA LEU A 172 3.39 -13.64 -9.15
C LEU A 172 2.72 -14.99 -9.44
N MET A 173 1.97 -15.12 -10.54
CA MET A 173 1.38 -16.39 -10.96
C MET A 173 2.46 -17.44 -11.22
N ASN A 174 3.53 -17.09 -11.93
CA ASN A 174 4.67 -17.99 -12.18
C ASN A 174 5.43 -18.37 -10.90
N ALA A 175 5.51 -17.49 -9.91
CA ALA A 175 6.17 -17.77 -8.63
C ALA A 175 5.31 -18.66 -7.71
N SER A 176 3.98 -18.66 -7.85
CA SER A 176 3.06 -19.44 -7.03
C SER A 176 2.92 -20.89 -7.48
N ASP A 177 3.23 -21.22 -8.75
CA ASP A 177 3.21 -22.60 -9.26
C ASP A 177 4.25 -23.53 -8.59
N GLY A 178 5.17 -22.98 -7.80
CA GLY A 178 6.19 -23.73 -7.05
C GLY A 178 5.96 -23.83 -5.55
N ARG A 179 4.99 -23.11 -4.96
CA ARG A 179 4.77 -23.10 -3.50
C ARG A 179 3.31 -22.75 -3.21
N GLY A 180 2.59 -23.71 -2.64
CA GLY A 180 1.29 -23.43 -2.07
C GLY A 180 1.42 -22.30 -1.03
N LEU A 181 0.84 -21.14 -1.32
CA LEU A 181 0.61 -20.10 -0.34
C LEU A 181 -0.60 -20.54 0.48
N GLY A 182 -0.34 -21.28 1.57
CA GLY A 182 -1.30 -21.61 2.60
C GLY A 182 -1.64 -20.40 3.45
#